data_fdc4c65286acead35f8e5798e502016f
#
_entry.id   fdc4c65286acead35f8e5798e502016f
#
_cell.length_a   1.000
_cell.length_b   1.000
_cell.length_c   1.000
_cell.angle_alpha   90.00
_cell.angle_beta   90.00
_cell.angle_gamma   90.00
#
_symmetry.space_group_name_H-M   'P 1'
#
loop_
_entity.id
_entity.type
_entity.pdbx_description
1 polymer ?
#
loop_
_entity_poly.entity_id
_entity_poly.type
_entity_poly.pdbx_seq_one_letter_code
_entity_poly.pdbx_strand_id
1 'polypeptide(L)'
;MKYFAAFLKMKDLEKNASYRQQHMDFLAQNEKEGKIFARGRFTDNSGGLVIYVAPSFEEAEKIAKSDPLVSSGARILELHEWDMKTAASR
;
A
#
# COMPACT_ATOMS: atom_id res chain seq x y z
N MET A 1 9.06 -5.98 14.35
CA MET A 1 8.42 -5.34 13.16
C MET A 1 6.95 -5.10 13.42
N LYS A 2 6.44 -4.02 12.88
CA LYS A 2 5.05 -3.62 13.04
C LYS A 2 4.33 -3.66 11.71
N TYR A 3 3.01 -3.74 11.77
CA TYR A 3 2.16 -3.73 10.57
C TYR A 3 1.49 -2.37 10.42
N PHE A 4 1.35 -1.93 9.17
CA PHE A 4 0.75 -0.64 8.84
C PHE A 4 -0.23 -0.82 7.70
N ALA A 5 -1.47 -0.39 7.92
CA ALA A 5 -2.51 -0.49 6.89
C ALA A 5 -2.53 0.80 6.08
N ALA A 6 -2.25 0.69 4.80
CA ALA A 6 -2.26 1.80 3.87
C ALA A 6 -3.47 1.68 2.96
N PHE A 7 -4.45 2.56 3.18
CA PHE A 7 -5.62 2.68 2.31
C PHE A 7 -5.26 3.62 1.17
N LEU A 8 -5.41 3.16 -0.06
CA LEU A 8 -5.11 3.93 -1.27
C LEU A 8 -6.43 4.23 -1.96
N LYS A 9 -7.05 5.35 -1.58
CA LYS A 9 -8.36 5.75 -2.10
C LYS A 9 -8.26 6.29 -3.52
N MET A 10 -9.10 5.80 -4.42
CA MET A 10 -9.12 6.26 -5.80
C MET A 10 -9.47 7.73 -5.86
N LYS A 11 -8.68 8.50 -6.61
CA LYS A 11 -8.91 9.93 -6.81
C LYS A 11 -8.95 10.29 -8.29
N ASP A 12 -7.99 9.80 -9.09
CA ASP A 12 -7.83 10.18 -10.49
C ASP A 12 -7.67 8.93 -11.32
N LEU A 13 -8.72 8.56 -12.07
CA LEU A 13 -8.74 7.33 -12.86
C LEU A 13 -7.71 7.33 -13.99
N GLU A 14 -7.47 8.48 -14.61
CA GLU A 14 -6.50 8.58 -15.71
C GLU A 14 -5.08 8.37 -15.20
N LYS A 15 -4.72 9.03 -14.11
CA LYS A 15 -3.41 8.83 -13.48
C LYS A 15 -3.26 7.40 -12.96
N ASN A 16 -4.33 6.83 -12.43
CA ASN A 16 -4.30 5.45 -11.97
C ASN A 16 -3.93 4.50 -13.11
N ALA A 17 -4.52 4.68 -14.28
CA ALA A 17 -4.21 3.89 -15.45
C ALA A 17 -2.77 4.14 -15.93
N SER A 18 -2.34 5.40 -15.95
CA SER A 18 -1.01 5.79 -16.43
C SER A 18 0.11 5.25 -15.57
N TYR A 19 -0.09 5.18 -14.25
CA TYR A 19 0.96 4.77 -13.29
C TYR A 19 0.79 3.34 -12.79
N ARG A 20 -0.16 2.60 -13.34
CA ARG A 20 -0.48 1.27 -12.85
C ARG A 20 0.72 0.31 -12.93
N GLN A 21 1.44 0.31 -14.04
CA GLN A 21 2.59 -0.59 -14.20
C GLN A 21 3.69 -0.27 -13.21
N GLN A 22 3.99 1.01 -13.03
CA GLN A 22 5.00 1.44 -12.07
C GLN A 22 4.61 1.06 -10.63
N HIS A 23 3.30 1.15 -10.32
CA HIS A 23 2.78 0.72 -9.03
C HIS A 23 2.99 -0.79 -8.84
N MET A 24 2.70 -1.60 -9.87
CA MET A 24 2.88 -3.05 -9.79
C MET A 24 4.35 -3.41 -9.60
N ASP A 25 5.25 -2.70 -10.29
CA ASP A 25 6.70 -2.89 -10.12
C ASP A 25 7.16 -2.52 -8.72
N PHE A 26 6.63 -1.42 -8.19
CA PHE A 26 6.90 -0.97 -6.82
C PHE A 26 6.47 -2.03 -5.81
N LEU A 27 5.26 -2.57 -5.96
CA LEU A 27 4.75 -3.61 -5.06
C LEU A 27 5.62 -4.86 -5.12
N ALA A 28 5.97 -5.30 -6.32
CA ALA A 28 6.80 -6.50 -6.51
C ALA A 28 8.16 -6.34 -5.84
N GLN A 29 8.77 -5.18 -5.98
CA GLN A 29 10.08 -4.92 -5.37
C GLN A 29 9.99 -4.91 -3.84
N ASN A 30 8.98 -4.27 -3.28
CA ASN A 30 8.81 -4.22 -1.83
C ASN A 30 8.39 -5.57 -1.25
N GLU A 31 7.65 -6.38 -2.00
CA GLU A 31 7.34 -7.75 -1.61
C GLU A 31 8.61 -8.58 -1.53
N LYS A 32 9.48 -8.45 -2.52
CA LYS A 32 10.76 -9.14 -2.56
C LYS A 32 11.64 -8.78 -1.36
N GLU A 33 11.56 -7.54 -0.92
CA GLU A 33 12.34 -7.05 0.23
C GLU A 33 11.67 -7.34 1.58
N GLY A 34 10.54 -8.01 1.59
CA GLY A 34 9.83 -8.37 2.82
C GLY A 34 9.11 -7.20 3.49
N LYS A 35 8.83 -6.14 2.75
CA LYS A 35 8.20 -4.94 3.29
C LYS A 35 6.69 -4.90 3.14
N ILE A 36 6.12 -5.89 2.45
CA ILE A 36 4.66 -6.00 2.27
C ILE A 36 4.21 -7.36 2.77
N PHE A 37 3.22 -7.36 3.65
CA PHE A 37 2.61 -8.57 4.18
C PHE A 37 1.48 -9.07 3.28
N ALA A 38 0.65 -8.14 2.79
CA ALA A 38 -0.51 -8.46 1.95
C ALA A 38 -0.93 -7.19 1.21
N ARG A 39 -1.60 -7.37 0.08
CA ARG A 39 -2.10 -6.24 -0.69
C ARG A 39 -3.21 -6.71 -1.63
N GLY A 40 -4.06 -5.79 -2.02
CA GLY A 40 -5.11 -6.07 -2.97
C GLY A 40 -5.94 -4.85 -3.31
N ARG A 41 -6.67 -4.94 -4.42
CA ARG A 41 -7.62 -3.90 -4.80
C ARG A 41 -8.98 -4.19 -4.17
N PHE A 42 -9.75 -3.14 -3.92
CA PHE A 42 -11.15 -3.31 -3.56
C PHE A 42 -11.93 -3.62 -4.83
N THR A 43 -12.81 -4.62 -4.76
CA THR A 43 -13.52 -5.11 -5.94
C THR A 43 -14.57 -4.12 -6.47
N ASP A 44 -14.89 -3.09 -5.69
CA ASP A 44 -15.80 -2.02 -6.09
C ASP A 44 -15.08 -0.85 -6.79
N ASN A 45 -13.78 -1.01 -7.06
CA ASN A 45 -12.93 0.00 -7.74
C ASN A 45 -12.72 1.29 -6.92
N SER A 46 -12.95 1.25 -5.61
CA SER A 46 -12.75 2.43 -4.75
C SER A 46 -11.28 2.66 -4.37
N GLY A 47 -10.40 1.75 -4.74
CA GLY A 47 -8.98 1.83 -4.42
C GLY A 47 -8.42 0.48 -4.02
N GLY A 48 -7.50 0.49 -3.06
CA GLY A 48 -6.87 -0.74 -2.60
C GLY A 48 -6.30 -0.59 -1.19
N LEU A 49 -5.76 -1.69 -0.70
CA LEU A 49 -5.16 -1.77 0.62
C LEU A 49 -3.80 -2.47 0.50
N VAL A 50 -2.80 -1.88 1.13
CA VAL A 50 -1.47 -2.49 1.25
C VAL A 50 -1.14 -2.59 2.73
N ILE A 51 -0.73 -3.76 3.18
CA ILE A 51 -0.27 -3.94 4.56
C ILE A 51 1.25 -3.97 4.53
N TYR A 52 1.87 -2.89 4.97
CA TYR A 52 3.31 -2.76 5.05
C TYR A 52 3.86 -3.33 6.35
N VAL A 53 5.09 -3.83 6.29
CA VAL A 53 5.86 -4.29 7.46
C VAL A 53 7.05 -3.35 7.60
N ALA A 54 7.18 -2.69 8.74
CA ALA A 54 8.25 -1.72 8.95
C ALA A 54 8.56 -1.61 10.44
N PRO A 55 9.73 -1.08 10.82
CA PRO A 55 10.08 -0.91 12.24
C PRO A 55 9.36 0.27 12.90
N SER A 56 8.91 1.26 12.12
CA SER A 56 8.29 2.47 12.66
C SER A 56 7.28 3.04 11.68
N PHE A 57 6.41 3.91 12.18
CA PHE A 57 5.44 4.63 11.35
C PHE A 57 6.14 5.47 10.28
N GLU A 58 7.23 6.15 10.66
CA GLU A 58 7.99 7.01 9.73
C GLU A 58 8.53 6.21 8.54
N GLU A 59 9.05 5.02 8.80
CA GLU A 59 9.54 4.14 7.72
C GLU A 59 8.39 3.67 6.83
N ALA A 60 7.28 3.26 7.42
CA ALA A 60 6.10 2.83 6.67
C ALA A 60 5.55 3.97 5.80
N GLU A 61 5.49 5.18 6.36
CA GLU A 61 5.01 6.35 5.64
C GLU A 61 5.91 6.67 4.45
N LYS A 62 7.22 6.60 4.65
CA LYS A 62 8.19 6.83 3.58
C LYS A 62 8.00 5.85 2.43
N ILE A 63 7.83 4.57 2.76
CA ILE A 63 7.59 3.54 1.75
C ILE A 63 6.28 3.80 1.02
N ALA A 64 5.20 3.99 1.77
CA ALA A 64 3.86 4.18 1.20
C ALA A 64 3.79 5.40 0.27
N LYS A 65 4.45 6.51 0.65
CA LYS A 65 4.48 7.72 -0.16
C LYS A 65 5.31 7.58 -1.42
N SER A 66 6.18 6.57 -1.48
CA SER A 66 6.99 6.29 -2.67
C SER A 66 6.22 5.52 -3.73
N ASP A 67 5.05 4.99 -3.41
CA ASP A 67 4.19 4.29 -4.37
C ASP A 67 3.79 5.27 -5.48
N PRO A 68 4.04 4.93 -6.75
CA PRO A 68 3.69 5.83 -7.86
C PRO A 68 2.21 6.22 -7.91
N LEU A 69 1.30 5.39 -7.44
CA LEU A 69 -0.11 5.78 -7.37
C LEU A 69 -0.37 6.85 -6.30
N VAL A 70 0.46 6.89 -5.26
CA VAL A 70 0.37 7.92 -4.22
C VAL A 70 1.12 9.18 -4.65
N SER A 71 2.37 9.04 -5.08
CA SER A 71 3.22 10.19 -5.42
C SER A 71 2.70 10.96 -6.62
N SER A 72 2.01 10.30 -7.55
CA SER A 72 1.41 10.96 -8.72
C SER A 72 0.10 11.68 -8.41
N GLY A 73 -0.50 11.41 -7.25
CA GLY A 73 -1.81 11.93 -6.90
C GLY A 73 -2.97 11.13 -7.47
N ALA A 74 -2.69 9.95 -8.03
CA ALA A 74 -3.75 9.07 -8.54
C ALA A 74 -4.62 8.54 -7.41
N ARG A 75 -4.04 8.37 -6.22
CA ARG A 75 -4.74 7.89 -5.03
C ARG A 75 -4.37 8.71 -3.80
N ILE A 76 -5.28 8.75 -2.85
CA ILE A 76 -5.06 9.41 -1.56
C ILE A 76 -4.67 8.35 -0.54
N LEU A 77 -3.53 8.55 0.12
CA LEU A 77 -3.02 7.64 1.15
C LEU A 77 -3.64 7.95 2.50
N GLU A 78 -4.13 6.91 3.16
CA GLU A 78 -4.50 6.96 4.57
C GLU A 78 -3.74 5.83 5.25
N LEU A 79 -2.85 6.15 6.19
CA LEU A 79 -1.93 5.19 6.79
C LEU A 79 -2.17 5.08 8.29
N HIS A 80 -2.28 3.84 8.79
CA HIS A 80 -2.47 3.56 10.21
C HIS A 80 -1.53 2.45 10.66
N GLU A 81 -0.95 2.59 11.83
CA GLU A 81 -0.32 1.45 12.49
C GLU A 81 -1.45 0.49 12.89
N TRP A 82 -1.25 -0.79 12.60
CA TRP A 82 -2.30 -1.79 12.78
C TRP A 82 -1.82 -2.90 13.70
N ASP A 83 -2.45 -3.01 14.85
CA ASP A 83 -2.20 -4.12 15.77
C ASP A 83 -2.92 -5.36 15.25
N MET A 84 -2.38 -5.94 14.19
CA MET A 84 -2.98 -7.02 13.42
C MET A 84 -2.95 -8.33 14.20
N LYS A 85 -4.06 -9.02 14.22
CA LYS A 85 -4.16 -10.39 14.72
C LYS A 85 -4.67 -11.28 13.61
N THR A 86 -4.07 -12.45 13.42
CA THR A 86 -4.55 -13.39 12.41
C THR A 86 -5.19 -14.57 13.10
N ALA A 87 -6.44 -14.86 12.76
CA ALA A 87 -7.14 -16.01 13.30
C ALA A 87 -6.63 -17.32 12.69
N ALA A 88 -6.02 -17.23 11.52
CA ALA A 88 -5.54 -18.40 10.78
C ALA A 88 -4.19 -18.94 11.26
N SER A 89 -3.45 -18.18 12.07
CA SER A 89 -2.09 -18.52 12.47
C SER A 89 -2.05 -19.32 13.79
N ARG A 90 -2.92 -20.25 13.94
CA ARG A 90 -2.96 -21.12 15.12
C ARG A 90 -2.29 -22.44 14.87
#